data_fd9e315ea638e9dbedc00cd2f854edfc
#
_entry.id   fd9e315ea638e9dbedc00cd2f854edfc
#
_cell.length_a   1.000
_cell.length_b   1.000
_cell.length_c   1.000
_cell.angle_alpha   90.00
_cell.angle_beta   90.00
_cell.angle_gamma   90.00
#
_symmetry.space_group_name_H-M   'P 1'
#
loop_
_entity.id
_entity.type
_entity.pdbx_description
1 polymer ?
#
loop_
_entity_poly.entity_id
_entity_poly.type
_entity_poly.pdbx_seq_one_letter_code
_entity_poly.pdbx_strand_id
1 'polypeptide(L)'
;IRKHFEGATYGWPGDAVDGGLQVLLVAGLIRAQDDKGQTIDPKELERKAIGKTMFKVESAIVTTAQRIQIRKLLQKVGVTAKQGEELAQVPRLLGQARDLANRAGGEAPRPAHPATAGLEEIRLTAGNEQLLALYNQRDELGTAIASWTDLAARIDQRLPAWHTLKHLLAQAKGLAGTEVLVAQVTHIEQQRQLLEEPNPVTPLVASLTQLLREELNRLHTDYQTRHQSGMARLDADSHWRQLEPEQRNSLLAAQKLTLADAPKVRVANTDEVLATLDRLSLSSFADRVAAMPARFEQVAQAAAELSEPQAQFVQVPRRTLKTD
;
A
#
# COMPACT_ATOMS: atom_id res chain seq x y z
N ILE A 1 -26.93 -25.91 -42.95
CA ILE A 1 -25.84 -26.84 -43.32
C ILE A 1 -26.43 -28.26 -43.43
N ARG A 2 -26.99 -28.88 -42.35
CA ARG A 2 -27.55 -30.25 -42.38
C ARG A 2 -28.49 -30.48 -43.54
N LYS A 3 -29.59 -29.70 -43.68
CA LYS A 3 -30.56 -29.83 -44.77
C LYS A 3 -29.96 -29.81 -46.17
N HIS A 4 -28.84 -29.07 -46.34
CA HIS A 4 -28.15 -29.01 -47.62
C HIS A 4 -27.42 -30.28 -47.95
N PHE A 5 -26.67 -30.86 -47.00
CA PHE A 5 -25.89 -32.07 -47.20
C PHE A 5 -26.71 -33.36 -47.08
N GLU A 6 -27.83 -33.35 -46.33
CA GLU A 6 -28.79 -34.46 -46.27
C GLU A 6 -29.68 -34.57 -47.53
N GLY A 7 -29.75 -33.46 -48.32
CA GLY A 7 -30.58 -33.41 -49.51
C GLY A 7 -30.09 -34.33 -50.64
N ALA A 8 -30.93 -34.52 -51.68
CA ALA A 8 -30.72 -35.49 -52.74
C ALA A 8 -29.40 -35.34 -53.53
N THR A 9 -28.79 -34.16 -53.51
CA THR A 9 -27.50 -33.91 -54.17
C THR A 9 -26.31 -34.60 -53.51
N TYR A 10 -26.30 -34.68 -52.18
CA TYR A 10 -25.21 -35.25 -51.39
C TYR A 10 -25.59 -36.52 -50.64
N GLY A 11 -26.82 -36.59 -50.09
CA GLY A 11 -27.33 -37.75 -49.39
C GLY A 11 -26.57 -38.16 -48.13
N TRP A 12 -25.87 -37.21 -47.49
CA TRP A 12 -25.09 -37.56 -46.33
C TRP A 12 -25.97 -37.78 -45.10
N PRO A 13 -25.71 -38.83 -44.28
CA PRO A 13 -26.41 -38.98 -43.00
C PRO A 13 -26.12 -37.79 -42.10
N GLY A 14 -27.10 -37.36 -41.32
CA GLY A 14 -26.96 -36.21 -40.41
C GLY A 14 -25.78 -36.36 -39.45
N ASP A 15 -25.51 -37.57 -39.00
CA ASP A 15 -24.34 -37.88 -38.15
C ASP A 15 -23.00 -37.64 -38.83
N ALA A 16 -22.93 -37.88 -40.16
CA ALA A 16 -21.72 -37.60 -40.93
C ALA A 16 -21.48 -36.09 -41.11
N VAL A 17 -22.55 -35.32 -41.30
CA VAL A 17 -22.48 -33.85 -41.37
C VAL A 17 -22.04 -33.27 -40.01
N ASP A 18 -22.59 -33.76 -38.91
CA ASP A 18 -22.22 -33.34 -37.57
C ASP A 18 -20.76 -33.68 -37.25
N GLY A 19 -20.31 -34.87 -37.58
CA GLY A 19 -18.93 -35.30 -37.44
C GLY A 19 -17.99 -34.43 -38.26
N GLY A 20 -18.35 -34.12 -39.52
CA GLY A 20 -17.59 -33.18 -40.37
C GLY A 20 -17.49 -31.79 -39.77
N LEU A 21 -18.59 -31.23 -39.27
CA LEU A 21 -18.56 -29.92 -38.58
C LEU A 21 -17.68 -29.93 -37.32
N GLN A 22 -17.73 -31.00 -36.55
CA GLN A 22 -16.89 -31.15 -35.37
C GLN A 22 -15.43 -31.26 -35.73
N VAL A 23 -15.05 -31.97 -36.78
CA VAL A 23 -13.67 -32.07 -37.29
C VAL A 23 -13.16 -30.70 -37.75
N LEU A 24 -13.96 -29.99 -38.56
CA LEU A 24 -13.63 -28.66 -39.04
C LEU A 24 -13.48 -27.65 -37.88
N LEU A 25 -14.34 -27.75 -36.88
CA LEU A 25 -14.29 -26.89 -35.67
C LEU A 25 -13.03 -27.18 -34.84
N VAL A 26 -12.70 -28.44 -34.59
CA VAL A 26 -11.48 -28.84 -33.87
C VAL A 26 -10.23 -28.47 -34.66
N ALA A 27 -10.29 -28.56 -36.00
CA ALA A 27 -9.18 -28.09 -36.86
C ALA A 27 -9.04 -26.57 -36.89
N GLY A 28 -10.01 -25.82 -36.36
CA GLY A 28 -10.01 -24.36 -36.36
C GLY A 28 -10.25 -23.75 -37.75
N LEU A 29 -10.96 -24.46 -38.61
CA LEU A 29 -11.35 -23.99 -39.95
C LEU A 29 -12.70 -23.30 -39.94
N ILE A 30 -13.53 -23.59 -38.93
CA ILE A 30 -14.82 -22.95 -38.64
C ILE A 30 -14.88 -22.63 -37.15
N ARG A 31 -15.71 -21.65 -36.77
CA ARG A 31 -16.08 -21.34 -35.38
C ARG A 31 -17.57 -21.60 -35.16
N ALA A 32 -17.89 -22.04 -33.94
CA ALA A 32 -19.28 -22.24 -33.50
C ALA A 32 -19.69 -21.02 -32.65
N GLN A 33 -20.93 -20.55 -32.85
CA GLN A 33 -21.51 -19.46 -32.08
C GLN A 33 -22.90 -19.87 -31.58
N ASP A 34 -23.24 -19.43 -30.36
CA ASP A 34 -24.60 -19.56 -29.81
C ASP A 34 -25.57 -18.55 -30.47
N ASP A 35 -26.80 -18.55 -30.00
CA ASP A 35 -27.87 -17.65 -30.44
C ASP A 35 -27.60 -16.16 -30.07
N LYS A 36 -26.67 -15.89 -29.14
CA LYS A 36 -26.22 -14.57 -28.74
C LYS A 36 -24.95 -14.14 -29.46
N GLY A 37 -24.43 -14.97 -30.36
CA GLY A 37 -23.20 -14.70 -31.11
C GLY A 37 -21.89 -14.97 -30.32
N GLN A 38 -21.98 -15.56 -29.13
CA GLN A 38 -20.79 -15.94 -28.33
C GLN A 38 -20.15 -17.19 -28.90
N THR A 39 -18.82 -17.22 -28.95
CA THR A 39 -18.06 -18.36 -29.46
C THR A 39 -18.12 -19.52 -28.45
N ILE A 40 -18.48 -20.70 -28.94
CA ILE A 40 -18.53 -21.94 -28.18
C ILE A 40 -17.21 -22.69 -28.31
N ASP A 41 -16.60 -23.11 -27.21
CA ASP A 41 -15.41 -23.96 -27.23
C ASP A 41 -15.74 -25.30 -27.94
N PRO A 42 -14.87 -25.79 -28.85
CA PRO A 42 -15.08 -27.09 -29.51
C PRO A 42 -15.35 -28.28 -28.56
N LYS A 43 -14.79 -28.21 -27.34
CA LYS A 43 -14.98 -29.24 -26.31
C LYS A 43 -16.31 -29.15 -25.58
N GLU A 44 -16.91 -27.98 -25.54
CA GLU A 44 -18.18 -27.73 -24.87
C GLU A 44 -19.39 -27.93 -25.80
N LEU A 45 -19.13 -28.00 -27.12
CA LEU A 45 -20.21 -28.20 -28.10
C LEU A 45 -20.73 -29.64 -28.06
N GLU A 46 -21.85 -29.84 -27.37
CA GLU A 46 -22.52 -31.12 -27.32
C GLU A 46 -23.16 -31.47 -28.69
N ARG A 47 -23.10 -32.74 -29.08
CA ARG A 47 -23.63 -33.24 -30.36
C ARG A 47 -25.10 -32.83 -30.58
N LYS A 48 -25.96 -32.87 -29.53
CA LYS A 48 -27.35 -32.45 -29.62
C LYS A 48 -27.56 -30.95 -29.86
N ALA A 49 -26.54 -30.11 -29.58
CA ALA A 49 -26.58 -28.67 -29.76
C ALA A 49 -26.12 -28.25 -31.19
N ILE A 50 -25.42 -29.13 -31.94
CA ILE A 50 -24.85 -28.82 -33.28
C ILE A 50 -25.93 -28.27 -34.22
N GLY A 51 -27.16 -28.87 -34.23
CA GLY A 51 -28.26 -28.46 -35.08
C GLY A 51 -28.80 -27.04 -34.80
N LYS A 52 -28.52 -26.48 -33.63
CA LYS A 52 -28.95 -25.14 -33.21
C LYS A 52 -27.80 -24.12 -33.20
N THR A 53 -26.58 -24.57 -33.44
CA THR A 53 -25.38 -23.77 -33.41
C THR A 53 -25.12 -23.09 -34.77
N MET A 54 -24.71 -21.83 -34.76
CA MET A 54 -24.30 -21.11 -35.96
C MET A 54 -22.83 -21.41 -36.22
N PHE A 55 -22.49 -21.84 -37.41
CA PHE A 55 -21.09 -22.04 -37.85
C PHE A 55 -20.70 -20.98 -38.84
N LYS A 56 -19.52 -20.39 -38.65
CA LYS A 56 -18.87 -19.45 -39.54
C LYS A 56 -17.51 -19.95 -39.96
N VAL A 57 -17.16 -19.81 -41.21
CA VAL A 57 -15.84 -20.13 -41.72
C VAL A 57 -14.82 -19.16 -41.09
N GLU A 58 -13.69 -19.68 -40.65
CA GLU A 58 -12.57 -18.81 -40.20
C GLU A 58 -11.90 -18.17 -41.42
N SER A 59 -11.74 -16.87 -41.37
CA SER A 59 -11.09 -16.07 -42.43
C SER A 59 -9.59 -16.30 -42.50
N ALA A 60 -9.00 -16.87 -41.41
CA ALA A 60 -7.58 -17.04 -41.28
C ALA A 60 -7.21 -18.41 -40.70
N ILE A 61 -6.11 -18.98 -41.17
CA ILE A 61 -5.60 -20.27 -40.69
C ILE A 61 -4.36 -20.00 -39.81
N VAL A 62 -4.36 -20.57 -38.61
CA VAL A 62 -3.22 -20.52 -37.68
C VAL A 62 -2.47 -21.83 -37.70
N THR A 63 -1.24 -21.82 -38.15
CA THR A 63 -0.37 -23.01 -38.25
C THR A 63 0.05 -23.53 -36.88
N THR A 64 0.40 -24.82 -36.78
CA THR A 64 0.92 -25.42 -35.53
C THR A 64 2.16 -24.67 -35.00
N ALA A 65 3.02 -24.21 -35.86
CA ALA A 65 4.22 -23.43 -35.48
C ALA A 65 3.83 -22.11 -34.84
N GLN A 66 2.83 -21.39 -35.38
CA GLN A 66 2.31 -20.16 -34.82
C GLN A 66 1.68 -20.40 -33.46
N ARG A 67 0.86 -21.45 -33.28
CA ARG A 67 0.26 -21.85 -31.99
C ARG A 67 1.33 -22.14 -30.93
N ILE A 68 2.47 -22.78 -31.30
CA ILE A 68 3.58 -22.99 -30.37
C ILE A 68 4.14 -21.66 -29.88
N GLN A 69 4.32 -20.67 -30.77
CA GLN A 69 4.85 -19.35 -30.38
C GLN A 69 3.83 -18.59 -29.49
N ILE A 70 2.55 -18.69 -29.77
CA ILE A 70 1.49 -18.14 -28.92
C ILE A 70 1.54 -18.76 -27.51
N ARG A 71 1.69 -20.09 -27.38
CA ARG A 71 1.85 -20.73 -26.06
C ARG A 71 3.07 -20.24 -25.29
N LYS A 72 4.19 -19.97 -25.97
CA LYS A 72 5.36 -19.36 -25.33
C LYS A 72 5.08 -17.95 -24.81
N LEU A 73 4.30 -17.17 -25.56
CA LEU A 73 3.88 -15.84 -25.08
C LEU A 73 2.94 -15.93 -23.89
N LEU A 74 1.96 -16.85 -23.90
CA LEU A 74 1.08 -17.13 -22.76
C LEU A 74 1.89 -17.45 -21.49
N GLN A 75 2.94 -18.27 -21.61
CA GLN A 75 3.80 -18.62 -20.46
C GLN A 75 4.53 -17.42 -19.85
N LYS A 76 4.85 -16.38 -20.63
CA LYS A 76 5.50 -15.18 -20.10
C LYS A 76 4.67 -14.44 -19.04
N VAL A 77 3.36 -14.56 -19.07
CA VAL A 77 2.46 -14.02 -18.07
C VAL A 77 1.89 -15.10 -17.13
N GLY A 78 2.51 -16.28 -17.10
CA GLY A 78 2.08 -17.37 -16.20
C GLY A 78 0.81 -18.11 -16.64
N VAL A 79 0.37 -17.96 -17.89
CA VAL A 79 -0.77 -18.67 -18.47
C VAL A 79 -0.30 -19.90 -19.22
N THR A 80 -0.87 -21.05 -18.91
CA THR A 80 -0.60 -22.32 -19.62
C THR A 80 -1.78 -22.70 -20.52
N ALA A 81 -1.49 -23.20 -21.72
CA ALA A 81 -2.48 -23.71 -22.65
C ALA A 81 -2.01 -25.05 -23.23
N LYS A 82 -2.90 -26.01 -23.35
CA LYS A 82 -2.68 -27.22 -24.15
C LYS A 82 -2.87 -26.90 -25.65
N GLN A 83 -2.44 -27.82 -26.48
CA GLN A 83 -2.68 -27.72 -27.91
C GLN A 83 -4.19 -27.62 -28.21
N GLY A 84 -4.59 -26.58 -28.95
CA GLY A 84 -5.98 -26.30 -29.30
C GLY A 84 -6.73 -25.44 -28.28
N GLU A 85 -6.15 -25.15 -27.10
CA GLU A 85 -6.76 -24.29 -26.05
C GLU A 85 -6.28 -22.84 -26.12
N GLU A 86 -5.40 -22.50 -27.06
CA GLU A 86 -4.75 -21.20 -27.11
C GLU A 86 -5.77 -20.05 -27.13
N LEU A 87 -6.81 -20.16 -27.95
CA LEU A 87 -7.84 -19.13 -28.09
C LEU A 87 -8.59 -18.87 -26.77
N ALA A 88 -8.95 -19.93 -26.07
CA ALA A 88 -9.66 -19.85 -24.78
C ALA A 88 -8.82 -19.16 -23.68
N GLN A 89 -7.48 -19.15 -23.82
CA GLN A 89 -6.58 -18.52 -22.86
C GLN A 89 -6.22 -17.06 -23.20
N VAL A 90 -6.58 -16.56 -24.39
CA VAL A 90 -6.29 -15.17 -24.78
C VAL A 90 -6.88 -14.14 -23.81
N PRO A 91 -8.14 -14.24 -23.37
CA PRO A 91 -8.69 -13.28 -22.42
C PRO A 91 -7.88 -13.20 -21.12
N ARG A 92 -7.39 -14.35 -20.64
CA ARG A 92 -6.56 -14.43 -19.44
C ARG A 92 -5.18 -13.80 -19.65
N LEU A 93 -4.55 -14.03 -20.80
CA LEU A 93 -3.29 -13.35 -21.16
C LEU A 93 -3.47 -11.84 -21.16
N LEU A 94 -4.51 -11.34 -21.84
CA LEU A 94 -4.78 -9.90 -21.94
C LEU A 94 -5.04 -9.27 -20.57
N GLY A 95 -5.80 -9.96 -19.71
CA GLY A 95 -6.04 -9.53 -18.33
C GLY A 95 -4.75 -9.43 -17.53
N GLN A 96 -3.94 -10.49 -17.52
CA GLN A 96 -2.67 -10.51 -16.77
C GLN A 96 -1.64 -9.53 -17.31
N ALA A 97 -1.55 -9.38 -18.65
CA ALA A 97 -0.68 -8.37 -19.25
C ALA A 97 -1.09 -6.94 -18.88
N ARG A 98 -2.42 -6.66 -18.83
CA ARG A 98 -2.94 -5.37 -18.39
C ARG A 98 -2.66 -5.12 -16.91
N ASP A 99 -2.88 -6.09 -16.04
CA ASP A 99 -2.58 -5.98 -14.60
C ASP A 99 -1.09 -5.71 -14.37
N LEU A 100 -0.23 -6.37 -15.14
CA LEU A 100 1.21 -6.15 -15.09
C LEU A 100 1.58 -4.72 -15.57
N ALA A 101 0.99 -4.24 -16.66
CA ALA A 101 1.18 -2.88 -17.15
C ALA A 101 0.72 -1.83 -16.11
N ASN A 102 -0.39 -2.08 -15.42
CA ASN A 102 -0.88 -1.22 -14.34
C ASN A 102 0.10 -1.17 -13.15
N ARG A 103 0.76 -2.27 -12.83
CA ARG A 103 1.78 -2.33 -11.78
C ARG A 103 3.10 -1.68 -12.21
N ALA A 104 3.41 -1.69 -13.50
CA ALA A 104 4.63 -1.13 -14.08
C ALA A 104 4.65 0.41 -14.13
N GLY A 105 3.59 1.07 -13.69
CA GLY A 105 3.49 2.53 -13.66
C GLY A 105 2.39 3.00 -12.72
N GLY A 106 2.01 4.28 -12.83
CA GLY A 106 0.91 4.83 -12.06
C GLY A 106 1.05 6.28 -11.69
N GLU A 107 0.48 6.65 -10.56
CA GLU A 107 0.62 7.99 -10.01
C GLU A 107 2.06 8.28 -9.59
N ALA A 108 2.43 9.56 -9.61
CA ALA A 108 3.74 10.01 -9.13
C ALA A 108 4.00 9.53 -7.69
N PRO A 109 5.23 9.16 -7.36
CA PRO A 109 6.50 9.31 -8.10
C PRO A 109 6.80 8.14 -9.05
N ARG A 110 5.87 7.19 -9.26
CA ARG A 110 6.05 6.06 -10.17
C ARG A 110 6.15 6.56 -11.62
N PRO A 111 6.81 5.82 -12.51
CA PRO A 111 6.73 6.07 -13.94
C PRO A 111 5.28 6.18 -14.42
N ALA A 112 5.03 6.85 -15.55
CA ALA A 112 3.72 6.85 -16.17
C ALA A 112 3.31 5.42 -16.57
N HIS A 113 2.00 5.16 -16.67
CA HIS A 113 1.52 3.87 -17.14
C HIS A 113 2.06 3.57 -18.54
N PRO A 114 2.57 2.36 -18.80
CA PRO A 114 2.94 1.93 -20.12
C PRO A 114 1.76 1.96 -21.09
N ALA A 115 2.04 2.15 -22.37
CA ALA A 115 1.04 2.05 -23.44
C ALA A 115 0.55 0.60 -23.60
N THR A 116 -0.78 0.39 -23.64
CA THR A 116 -1.44 -0.91 -23.78
C THR A 116 -2.30 -1.02 -25.04
N ALA A 117 -2.10 -0.12 -26.02
CA ALA A 117 -2.91 -0.07 -27.24
C ALA A 117 -2.92 -1.41 -27.99
N GLY A 118 -1.77 -2.10 -28.11
CA GLY A 118 -1.69 -3.42 -28.75
C GLY A 118 -2.53 -4.50 -28.06
N LEU A 119 -2.71 -4.44 -26.73
CA LEU A 119 -3.60 -5.37 -26.04
C LEU A 119 -5.08 -5.10 -26.41
N GLU A 120 -5.47 -3.85 -26.60
CA GLU A 120 -6.82 -3.48 -27.02
C GLU A 120 -7.09 -3.89 -28.48
N GLU A 121 -6.12 -3.71 -29.38
CA GLU A 121 -6.23 -4.15 -30.77
C GLU A 121 -6.50 -5.65 -30.86
N ILE A 122 -5.75 -6.47 -30.09
CA ILE A 122 -5.96 -7.92 -30.05
C ILE A 122 -7.34 -8.25 -29.44
N ARG A 123 -7.78 -7.51 -28.44
CA ARG A 123 -9.08 -7.72 -27.79
C ARG A 123 -10.27 -7.48 -28.75
N LEU A 124 -10.10 -6.59 -29.71
CA LEU A 124 -11.14 -6.28 -30.70
C LEU A 124 -11.28 -7.32 -31.82
N THR A 125 -10.35 -8.25 -31.93
CA THR A 125 -10.40 -9.37 -32.88
C THR A 125 -10.98 -10.63 -32.24
N ALA A 126 -11.37 -11.63 -33.03
CA ALA A 126 -11.97 -12.87 -32.54
C ALA A 126 -11.51 -14.09 -33.36
N GLY A 127 -11.60 -15.29 -32.78
CA GLY A 127 -11.28 -16.54 -33.45
C GLY A 127 -9.82 -16.61 -33.90
N ASN A 128 -9.57 -17.16 -35.07
CA ASN A 128 -8.23 -17.29 -35.63
C ASN A 128 -7.58 -15.94 -35.95
N GLU A 129 -8.36 -14.89 -36.26
CA GLU A 129 -7.82 -13.53 -36.44
C GLU A 129 -7.18 -13.01 -35.15
N GLN A 130 -7.79 -13.29 -34.00
CA GLN A 130 -7.22 -12.91 -32.70
C GLN A 130 -5.91 -13.65 -32.42
N LEU A 131 -5.83 -14.94 -32.75
CA LEU A 131 -4.57 -15.69 -32.62
C LEU A 131 -3.49 -15.17 -33.58
N LEU A 132 -3.85 -14.78 -34.81
CA LEU A 132 -2.90 -14.18 -35.75
C LEU A 132 -2.45 -12.79 -35.30
N ALA A 133 -3.34 -11.94 -34.80
CA ALA A 133 -2.99 -10.64 -34.22
C ALA A 133 -1.99 -10.82 -33.07
N LEU A 134 -2.28 -11.78 -32.17
CA LEU A 134 -1.38 -12.12 -31.07
C LEU A 134 -0.03 -12.66 -31.56
N TYR A 135 -0.01 -13.51 -32.58
CA TYR A 135 1.21 -14.03 -33.16
C TYR A 135 2.03 -12.90 -33.82
N ASN A 136 1.39 -12.03 -34.57
CA ASN A 136 2.08 -10.94 -35.29
C ASN A 136 2.71 -9.93 -34.32
N GLN A 137 2.09 -9.67 -33.19
CA GLN A 137 2.58 -8.75 -32.16
C GLN A 137 3.39 -9.46 -31.07
N ARG A 138 3.68 -10.77 -31.19
CA ARG A 138 4.30 -11.59 -30.12
C ARG A 138 5.63 -11.07 -29.61
N ASP A 139 6.47 -10.53 -30.52
CA ASP A 139 7.82 -10.07 -30.18
C ASP A 139 7.75 -8.73 -29.42
N GLU A 140 6.90 -7.81 -29.89
CA GLU A 140 6.65 -6.52 -29.24
C GLU A 140 6.00 -6.73 -27.87
N LEU A 141 4.95 -7.54 -27.80
CA LEU A 141 4.29 -7.90 -26.53
C LEU A 141 5.25 -8.63 -25.59
N GLY A 142 6.05 -9.54 -26.13
CA GLY A 142 7.03 -10.26 -25.34
C GLY A 142 8.08 -9.35 -24.72
N THR A 143 8.51 -8.32 -25.42
CA THR A 143 9.44 -7.29 -24.94
C THR A 143 8.74 -6.36 -23.93
N ALA A 144 7.53 -5.93 -24.24
CA ALA A 144 6.73 -5.09 -23.36
C ALA A 144 6.46 -5.79 -22.01
N ILE A 145 6.02 -7.05 -22.03
CA ILE A 145 5.78 -7.86 -20.81
C ILE A 145 7.06 -7.99 -19.97
N ALA A 146 8.21 -8.23 -20.60
CA ALA A 146 9.48 -8.32 -19.88
C ALA A 146 9.84 -6.97 -19.23
N SER A 147 9.70 -5.86 -19.96
CA SER A 147 9.93 -4.51 -19.44
C SER A 147 8.95 -4.17 -18.27
N TRP A 148 7.66 -4.48 -18.43
CA TRP A 148 6.67 -4.24 -17.38
C TRP A 148 6.95 -5.08 -16.13
N THR A 149 7.45 -6.31 -16.31
CA THR A 149 7.85 -7.18 -15.19
C THR A 149 9.01 -6.56 -14.41
N ASP A 150 10.05 -6.08 -15.11
CA ASP A 150 11.18 -5.38 -14.47
C ASP A 150 10.74 -4.11 -13.75
N LEU A 151 9.97 -3.25 -14.44
CA LEU A 151 9.46 -2.00 -13.83
C LEU A 151 8.61 -2.27 -12.59
N ALA A 152 7.68 -3.22 -12.66
CA ALA A 152 6.83 -3.58 -11.53
C ALA A 152 7.66 -4.07 -10.33
N ALA A 153 8.64 -4.93 -10.56
CA ALA A 153 9.52 -5.44 -9.51
C ALA A 153 10.35 -4.32 -8.87
N ARG A 154 10.90 -3.40 -9.67
CA ARG A 154 11.67 -2.24 -9.17
C ARG A 154 10.78 -1.26 -8.38
N ILE A 155 9.54 -1.05 -8.83
CA ILE A 155 8.56 -0.22 -8.10
C ILE A 155 8.24 -0.86 -6.75
N ASP A 156 7.91 -2.16 -6.74
CA ASP A 156 7.58 -2.90 -5.51
C ASP A 156 8.75 -2.85 -4.50
N GLN A 157 9.99 -2.87 -4.99
CA GLN A 157 11.19 -2.76 -4.14
C GLN A 157 11.39 -1.36 -3.56
N ARG A 158 11.10 -0.29 -4.32
CA ARG A 158 11.41 1.10 -3.92
C ARG A 158 10.27 1.83 -3.24
N LEU A 159 9.04 1.47 -3.54
CA LEU A 159 7.86 2.14 -3.02
C LEU A 159 7.77 2.15 -1.49
N PRO A 160 8.14 1.09 -0.74
CA PRO A 160 8.16 1.15 0.73
C PRO A 160 9.06 2.25 1.27
N ALA A 161 10.26 2.43 0.71
CA ALA A 161 11.17 3.50 1.12
C ALA A 161 10.59 4.90 0.83
N TRP A 162 9.88 5.07 -0.28
CA TRP A 162 9.13 6.29 -0.56
C TRP A 162 8.04 6.57 0.47
N HIS A 163 7.27 5.56 0.88
CA HIS A 163 6.25 5.71 1.93
C HIS A 163 6.90 6.11 3.26
N THR A 164 8.01 5.48 3.63
CA THR A 164 8.80 5.85 4.81
C THR A 164 9.27 7.30 4.71
N LEU A 165 9.79 7.75 3.55
CA LEU A 165 10.19 9.12 3.31
C LEU A 165 9.05 10.12 3.52
N LYS A 166 7.88 9.85 2.96
CA LYS A 166 6.68 10.70 3.13
C LYS A 166 6.23 10.76 4.59
N HIS A 167 6.32 9.65 5.32
CA HIS A 167 5.98 9.60 6.74
C HIS A 167 6.98 10.43 7.57
N LEU A 168 8.29 10.26 7.36
CA LEU A 168 9.32 11.07 8.02
C LEU A 168 9.11 12.56 7.74
N LEU A 169 8.80 12.93 6.51
CA LEU A 169 8.54 14.30 6.11
C LEU A 169 7.34 14.90 6.83
N ALA A 170 6.27 14.11 7.01
CA ALA A 170 5.09 14.54 7.76
C ALA A 170 5.41 14.79 9.23
N GLN A 171 6.25 13.95 9.85
CA GLN A 171 6.71 14.12 11.23
C GLN A 171 7.68 15.31 11.41
N ALA A 172 8.43 15.66 10.35
CA ALA A 172 9.36 16.77 10.35
C ALA A 172 8.70 18.15 10.06
N LYS A 173 7.38 18.19 9.89
CA LYS A 173 6.67 19.43 9.53
C LYS A 173 6.91 20.53 10.57
N GLY A 174 7.37 21.68 10.10
CA GLY A 174 7.68 22.84 10.92
C GLY A 174 9.06 22.82 11.59
N LEU A 175 9.87 21.80 11.34
CA LEU A 175 11.24 21.74 11.83
C LEU A 175 12.16 22.53 10.89
N ALA A 176 13.04 23.37 11.46
CA ALA A 176 14.00 24.14 10.70
C ALA A 176 14.98 23.23 9.92
N GLY A 177 15.36 23.63 8.70
CA GLY A 177 16.27 22.87 7.85
C GLY A 177 15.59 21.79 7.00
N THR A 178 14.27 21.68 7.02
CA THR A 178 13.51 20.73 6.18
C THR A 178 13.21 21.27 4.78
N GLU A 179 13.35 22.56 4.53
CA GLU A 179 12.90 23.23 3.29
C GLU A 179 13.55 22.62 2.04
N VAL A 180 14.87 22.37 2.11
CA VAL A 180 15.62 21.75 1.00
C VAL A 180 15.18 20.32 0.77
N LEU A 181 14.93 19.55 1.84
CA LEU A 181 14.46 18.16 1.75
C LEU A 181 13.07 18.09 1.18
N VAL A 182 12.16 18.99 1.58
CA VAL A 182 10.80 19.14 1.00
C VAL A 182 10.88 19.40 -0.50
N ALA A 183 11.74 20.34 -0.92
CA ALA A 183 11.91 20.67 -2.34
C ALA A 183 12.43 19.45 -3.15
N GLN A 184 13.39 18.70 -2.61
CA GLN A 184 13.92 17.49 -3.24
C GLN A 184 12.85 16.38 -3.36
N VAL A 185 12.09 16.14 -2.30
CA VAL A 185 10.97 15.16 -2.32
C VAL A 185 9.92 15.58 -3.35
N THR A 186 9.56 16.84 -3.39
CA THR A 186 8.62 17.40 -4.36
C THR A 186 9.14 17.24 -5.79
N HIS A 187 10.43 17.46 -6.02
CA HIS A 187 11.08 17.28 -7.32
C HIS A 187 11.00 15.80 -7.78
N ILE A 188 11.36 14.84 -6.92
CA ILE A 188 11.25 13.42 -7.22
C ILE A 188 9.81 13.04 -7.59
N GLU A 189 8.84 13.56 -6.86
CA GLU A 189 7.43 13.30 -7.09
C GLU A 189 6.97 13.87 -8.44
N GLN A 190 7.24 15.15 -8.71
CA GLN A 190 6.84 15.82 -9.95
C GLN A 190 7.52 15.25 -11.21
N GLN A 191 8.80 14.90 -11.10
CA GLN A 191 9.58 14.34 -12.20
C GLN A 191 9.48 12.81 -12.31
N ARG A 192 8.68 12.16 -11.46
CA ARG A 192 8.46 10.69 -11.47
C ARG A 192 9.75 9.88 -11.34
N GLN A 193 10.67 10.31 -10.47
CA GLN A 193 12.04 9.80 -10.37
C GLN A 193 12.21 8.65 -9.36
N LEU A 194 11.14 7.93 -9.00
CA LEU A 194 11.22 6.80 -8.05
C LEU A 194 12.28 5.76 -8.46
N LEU A 195 12.43 5.51 -9.75
CA LEU A 195 13.30 4.47 -10.30
C LEU A 195 14.64 4.99 -10.84
N GLU A 196 14.93 6.28 -10.67
CA GLU A 196 16.21 6.88 -11.09
C GLU A 196 17.42 6.24 -10.39
N GLU A 197 18.56 6.27 -11.11
CA GLU A 197 19.86 5.84 -10.58
C GLU A 197 20.88 6.99 -10.62
N PRO A 198 21.59 7.26 -9.52
CA PRO A 198 21.52 6.58 -8.22
C PRO A 198 20.18 6.83 -7.50
N ASN A 199 19.76 5.88 -6.65
CA ASN A 199 18.49 5.95 -5.93
C ASN A 199 18.34 7.28 -5.16
N PRO A 200 17.40 8.17 -5.52
CA PRO A 200 17.28 9.49 -4.88
C PRO A 200 16.57 9.46 -3.52
N VAL A 201 15.84 8.38 -3.22
CA VAL A 201 15.00 8.27 -2.00
C VAL A 201 15.85 7.94 -0.77
N THR A 202 16.78 7.00 -0.90
CA THR A 202 17.57 6.48 0.23
C THR A 202 18.34 7.58 1.00
N PRO A 203 19.06 8.52 0.35
CA PRO A 203 19.76 9.58 1.07
C PRO A 203 18.80 10.53 1.80
N LEU A 204 17.60 10.78 1.26
CA LEU A 204 16.61 11.64 1.91
C LEU A 204 15.99 10.98 3.14
N VAL A 205 15.73 9.66 3.11
CA VAL A 205 15.32 8.90 4.29
C VAL A 205 16.38 9.00 5.38
N ALA A 206 17.65 8.83 5.03
CA ALA A 206 18.75 8.94 5.99
C ALA A 206 18.85 10.36 6.60
N SER A 207 18.78 11.40 5.77
CA SER A 207 18.87 12.80 6.21
C SER A 207 17.70 13.19 7.13
N LEU A 208 16.46 12.85 6.76
CA LEU A 208 15.29 13.12 7.61
C LEU A 208 15.32 12.31 8.91
N THR A 209 15.74 11.05 8.85
CA THR A 209 15.89 10.22 10.06
C THR A 209 16.90 10.85 11.01
N GLN A 210 18.03 11.32 10.49
CA GLN A 210 19.07 11.96 11.32
C GLN A 210 18.57 13.27 11.95
N LEU A 211 17.92 14.13 11.17
CA LEU A 211 17.36 15.39 11.65
C LEU A 211 16.30 15.18 12.74
N LEU A 212 15.39 14.24 12.56
CA LEU A 212 14.37 13.90 13.56
C LEU A 212 14.99 13.26 14.82
N ARG A 213 16.02 12.42 14.66
CA ARG A 213 16.78 11.84 15.76
C ARG A 213 17.46 12.89 16.62
N GLU A 214 18.11 13.86 15.99
CA GLU A 214 18.77 14.95 16.68
C GLU A 214 17.77 15.78 17.48
N GLU A 215 16.65 16.14 16.90
CA GLU A 215 15.60 16.89 17.58
C GLU A 215 14.95 16.11 18.75
N LEU A 216 14.67 14.82 18.56
CA LEU A 216 14.18 13.96 19.65
C LEU A 216 15.18 13.86 20.81
N ASN A 217 16.47 13.73 20.50
CA ASN A 217 17.51 13.67 21.52
C ASN A 217 17.64 15.02 22.26
N ARG A 218 17.55 16.13 21.52
CA ARG A 218 17.57 17.48 22.12
C ARG A 218 16.40 17.64 23.10
N LEU A 219 15.18 17.34 22.66
CA LEU A 219 13.99 17.43 23.52
C LEU A 219 14.06 16.49 24.72
N HIS A 220 14.62 15.29 24.52
CA HIS A 220 14.80 14.34 25.63
C HIS A 220 15.80 14.83 26.66
N THR A 221 16.91 15.39 26.24
CA THR A 221 17.91 16.02 27.11
C THR A 221 17.31 17.22 27.87
N ASP A 222 16.57 18.07 27.16
CA ASP A 222 15.87 19.21 27.79
C ASP A 222 14.85 18.73 28.83
N TYR A 223 14.11 17.67 28.54
CA TYR A 223 13.18 17.05 29.49
C TYR A 223 13.92 16.60 30.75
N GLN A 224 14.99 15.82 30.59
CA GLN A 224 15.78 15.29 31.72
C GLN A 224 16.35 16.42 32.58
N THR A 225 16.94 17.44 31.94
CA THR A 225 17.53 18.59 32.63
C THR A 225 16.49 19.37 33.43
N ARG A 226 15.32 19.68 32.84
CA ARG A 226 14.24 20.40 33.50
C ARG A 226 13.62 19.58 34.63
N HIS A 227 13.43 18.27 34.41
CA HIS A 227 12.94 17.38 35.44
C HIS A 227 13.89 17.32 36.65
N GLN A 228 15.18 17.12 36.39
CA GLN A 228 16.22 17.09 37.44
C GLN A 228 16.29 18.41 38.21
N SER A 229 16.23 19.53 37.50
CA SER A 229 16.22 20.86 38.13
C SER A 229 14.96 21.10 38.96
N GLY A 230 13.79 20.65 38.47
CA GLY A 230 12.53 20.73 39.20
C GLY A 230 12.55 19.89 40.48
N MET A 231 13.03 18.66 40.40
CA MET A 231 13.20 17.81 41.60
C MET A 231 14.17 18.42 42.61
N ALA A 232 15.31 18.93 42.18
CA ALA A 232 16.26 19.57 43.08
C ALA A 232 15.67 20.79 43.78
N ARG A 233 14.79 21.57 43.11
CA ARG A 233 14.08 22.71 43.74
C ARG A 233 13.06 22.22 44.78
N LEU A 234 12.30 21.16 44.49
CA LEU A 234 11.39 20.57 45.50
C LEU A 234 12.17 20.01 46.69
N ASP A 235 13.27 19.31 46.47
CA ASP A 235 14.10 18.78 47.58
C ASP A 235 14.72 19.87 48.48
N ALA A 236 14.87 21.09 47.95
CA ALA A 236 15.30 22.26 48.74
C ALA A 236 14.13 22.91 49.51
N ASP A 237 12.86 22.66 49.13
CA ASP A 237 11.68 23.24 49.73
C ASP A 237 11.35 22.59 51.10
N SER A 238 11.04 23.44 52.11
CA SER A 238 10.80 23.00 53.49
C SER A 238 9.46 22.24 53.60
N HIS A 239 8.43 22.67 52.88
CA HIS A 239 7.11 22.06 52.91
C HIS A 239 7.16 20.68 52.25
N TRP A 240 7.85 20.58 51.10
CA TRP A 240 8.07 19.30 50.44
C TRP A 240 8.78 18.28 51.34
N ARG A 241 9.79 18.71 52.08
CA ARG A 241 10.56 17.84 53.00
C ARG A 241 9.77 17.31 54.18
N GLN A 242 8.69 17.96 54.55
CA GLN A 242 7.77 17.54 55.64
C GLN A 242 6.81 16.46 55.18
N LEU A 243 6.56 16.29 53.89
CA LEU A 243 5.62 15.32 53.33
C LEU A 243 6.17 13.91 53.41
N GLU A 244 5.29 12.93 53.64
CA GLU A 244 5.60 11.52 53.55
C GLU A 244 5.88 11.09 52.10
N PRO A 245 6.69 10.05 51.85
CA PRO A 245 7.02 9.60 50.51
C PRO A 245 5.79 9.31 49.61
N GLU A 246 4.70 8.79 50.19
CA GLU A 246 3.46 8.50 49.48
C GLU A 246 2.74 9.79 49.02
N GLN A 247 2.74 10.82 49.85
CA GLN A 247 2.17 12.13 49.51
C GLN A 247 2.96 12.79 48.40
N ARG A 248 4.32 12.78 48.49
CA ARG A 248 5.19 13.28 47.42
C ARG A 248 4.95 12.57 46.07
N ASN A 249 4.85 11.25 46.08
CA ASN A 249 4.58 10.48 44.86
C ASN A 249 3.18 10.81 44.31
N SER A 250 2.19 11.01 45.15
CA SER A 250 0.83 11.38 44.74
C SER A 250 0.82 12.73 44.03
N LEU A 251 1.50 13.74 44.59
CA LEU A 251 1.61 15.07 44.00
C LEU A 251 2.35 15.05 42.65
N LEU A 252 3.46 14.30 42.53
CA LEU A 252 4.18 14.11 41.26
C LEU A 252 3.30 13.41 40.24
N ALA A 253 2.58 12.37 40.64
CA ALA A 253 1.69 11.62 39.75
C ALA A 253 0.54 12.50 39.24
N ALA A 254 -0.07 13.34 40.09
CA ALA A 254 -1.10 14.27 39.68
C ALA A 254 -0.63 15.22 38.55
N GLN A 255 0.63 15.61 38.57
CA GLN A 255 1.26 16.49 37.55
C GLN A 255 1.98 15.71 36.46
N LYS A 256 1.91 14.37 36.42
CA LYS A 256 2.61 13.51 35.46
C LYS A 256 4.13 13.75 35.43
N LEU A 257 4.73 13.84 36.60
CA LEU A 257 6.17 14.08 36.81
C LEU A 257 6.90 12.87 37.38
N THR A 258 6.23 11.71 37.51
CA THR A 258 6.89 10.49 37.98
C THR A 258 7.84 9.91 36.94
N LEU A 259 8.75 9.03 37.35
CA LEU A 259 9.61 8.29 36.41
C LEU A 259 8.83 7.42 35.45
N ALA A 260 7.65 6.90 35.85
CA ALA A 260 6.77 6.13 34.98
C ALA A 260 6.19 6.97 33.82
N ASP A 261 6.01 8.26 34.07
CA ASP A 261 5.51 9.23 33.09
C ASP A 261 6.59 9.70 32.09
N ALA A 262 7.86 9.40 32.33
CA ALA A 262 8.96 9.86 31.48
C ALA A 262 8.79 9.39 30.03
N PRO A 263 9.02 10.26 29.04
CA PRO A 263 8.94 9.88 27.62
C PRO A 263 9.95 8.78 27.31
N LYS A 264 9.47 7.70 26.67
CA LYS A 264 10.32 6.61 26.20
C LYS A 264 10.78 6.93 24.77
N VAL A 265 11.96 7.49 24.62
CA VAL A 265 12.57 7.87 23.34
C VAL A 265 13.45 6.74 22.85
N ARG A 266 13.18 6.23 21.64
CA ARG A 266 14.00 5.24 20.93
C ARG A 266 14.31 5.79 19.55
N VAL A 267 15.59 5.78 19.17
CA VAL A 267 16.10 6.46 17.96
C VAL A 267 17.22 5.68 17.25
N ALA A 268 17.39 4.40 17.52
CA ALA A 268 18.50 3.62 16.98
C ALA A 268 18.42 3.50 15.44
N ASN A 269 17.24 3.37 14.89
CA ASN A 269 16.98 3.26 13.45
C ASN A 269 15.73 4.06 13.05
N THR A 270 15.44 4.11 11.75
CA THR A 270 14.29 4.85 11.18
C THR A 270 12.95 4.41 11.77
N ASP A 271 12.75 3.11 11.94
CA ASP A 271 11.49 2.56 12.46
C ASP A 271 11.26 2.96 13.92
N GLU A 272 12.30 2.95 14.73
CA GLU A 272 12.24 3.42 16.12
C GLU A 272 11.95 4.91 16.23
N VAL A 273 12.57 5.73 15.36
CA VAL A 273 12.30 7.18 15.27
C VAL A 273 10.82 7.41 14.94
N LEU A 274 10.30 6.76 13.89
CA LEU A 274 8.89 6.86 13.52
C LEU A 274 7.96 6.37 14.62
N ALA A 275 8.22 5.20 15.19
CA ALA A 275 7.41 4.65 16.28
C ALA A 275 7.43 5.52 17.54
N THR A 276 8.50 6.27 17.79
CA THR A 276 8.57 7.26 18.88
C THR A 276 7.69 8.46 18.54
N LEU A 277 7.79 9.01 17.32
CA LEU A 277 7.03 10.17 16.86
C LEU A 277 5.53 9.90 16.69
N ASP A 278 5.15 8.71 16.29
CA ASP A 278 3.74 8.29 16.19
C ASP A 278 3.05 8.25 17.57
N ARG A 279 3.81 8.00 18.62
CA ARG A 279 3.31 8.02 20.01
C ARG A 279 3.39 9.41 20.64
N LEU A 280 4.39 10.20 20.29
CA LEU A 280 4.67 11.50 20.88
C LEU A 280 5.27 12.40 19.79
N SER A 281 4.43 13.22 19.16
CA SER A 281 4.87 14.18 18.14
C SER A 281 5.88 15.19 18.72
N LEU A 282 6.73 15.75 17.87
CA LEU A 282 7.72 16.77 18.30
C LEU A 282 7.06 17.95 19.02
N SER A 283 5.92 18.45 18.51
CA SER A 283 5.18 19.55 19.13
C SER A 283 4.67 19.17 20.52
N SER A 284 4.02 18.01 20.65
CA SER A 284 3.51 17.54 21.96
C SER A 284 4.65 17.30 22.95
N PHE A 285 5.81 16.86 22.47
CA PHE A 285 6.99 16.70 23.33
C PHE A 285 7.55 18.05 23.76
N ALA A 286 7.69 19.00 22.84
CA ALA A 286 8.14 20.36 23.14
C ALA A 286 7.20 21.05 24.14
N ASP A 287 5.87 20.96 23.95
CA ASP A 287 4.86 21.49 24.86
C ASP A 287 4.99 20.89 26.27
N ARG A 288 5.22 19.58 26.33
CA ARG A 288 5.42 18.88 27.60
C ARG A 288 6.68 19.36 28.33
N VAL A 289 7.77 19.58 27.60
CA VAL A 289 9.02 20.14 28.14
C VAL A 289 8.81 21.59 28.61
N ALA A 290 8.10 22.39 27.81
CA ALA A 290 7.82 23.78 28.13
C ALA A 290 6.94 23.93 29.38
N ALA A 291 5.94 23.07 29.53
CA ALA A 291 5.01 23.11 30.68
C ALA A 291 5.62 22.61 32.01
N MET A 292 6.78 21.97 31.98
CA MET A 292 7.37 21.31 33.14
C MET A 292 7.66 22.26 34.32
N PRO A 293 8.21 23.47 34.16
CA PRO A 293 8.44 24.39 35.28
C PRO A 293 7.14 24.72 36.02
N ALA A 294 6.07 25.05 35.29
CA ALA A 294 4.78 25.37 35.88
C ALA A 294 4.17 24.17 36.65
N ARG A 295 4.38 22.95 36.16
CA ARG A 295 3.93 21.73 36.87
C ARG A 295 4.66 21.54 38.18
N PHE A 296 6.00 21.78 38.22
CA PHE A 296 6.76 21.73 39.46
C PHE A 296 6.34 22.83 40.45
N GLU A 297 5.98 24.03 39.99
CA GLU A 297 5.43 25.08 40.83
C GLU A 297 4.07 24.67 41.43
N GLN A 298 3.19 24.02 40.67
CA GLN A 298 1.93 23.47 41.17
C GLN A 298 2.17 22.39 42.23
N VAL A 299 3.20 21.53 42.06
CA VAL A 299 3.56 20.56 43.11
C VAL A 299 4.04 21.25 44.37
N ALA A 300 4.90 22.29 44.26
CA ALA A 300 5.40 23.04 45.41
C ALA A 300 4.26 23.75 46.16
N GLN A 301 3.31 24.37 45.45
CA GLN A 301 2.15 24.98 46.02
C GLN A 301 1.26 23.96 46.76
N ALA A 302 0.96 22.83 46.13
CA ALA A 302 0.17 21.78 46.76
C ALA A 302 0.89 21.17 47.98
N ALA A 303 2.21 21.09 47.98
CA ALA A 303 3.00 20.68 49.14
C ALA A 303 2.86 21.68 50.32
N ALA A 304 2.89 22.97 50.04
CA ALA A 304 2.66 23.99 51.07
C ALA A 304 1.26 23.91 51.67
N GLU A 305 0.21 23.76 50.84
CA GLU A 305 -1.18 23.61 51.30
C GLU A 305 -1.39 22.35 52.16
N LEU A 306 -0.70 21.24 51.87
CA LEU A 306 -0.79 20.01 52.67
C LEU A 306 0.00 20.08 53.96
N SER A 307 1.03 20.89 54.05
CA SER A 307 1.89 21.05 55.23
C SER A 307 1.37 22.14 56.20
N GLU A 308 0.48 23.03 55.74
CA GLU A 308 -0.15 24.01 56.63
C GLU A 308 -1.08 23.33 57.62
N PRO A 309 -0.99 23.64 58.94
CA PRO A 309 -1.89 23.07 59.89
C PRO A 309 -3.32 23.54 59.60
N GLN A 310 -4.19 22.58 59.31
CA GLN A 310 -5.62 22.88 59.16
C GLN A 310 -6.16 23.50 60.46
N ALA A 311 -6.66 24.75 60.39
CA ALA A 311 -7.30 25.40 61.52
C ALA A 311 -8.52 24.57 61.98
N GLN A 312 -8.40 23.84 63.08
CA GLN A 312 -9.54 23.18 63.69
C GLN A 312 -10.39 24.25 64.37
N PHE A 313 -11.56 24.50 63.84
CA PHE A 313 -12.57 25.29 64.52
C PHE A 313 -13.07 24.52 65.75
N VAL A 314 -12.52 24.83 66.94
CA VAL A 314 -13.07 24.32 68.19
C VAL A 314 -14.25 25.17 68.49
N GLN A 315 -15.47 24.61 68.46
CA GLN A 315 -16.65 25.26 69.00
C GLN A 315 -16.52 25.36 70.54
N VAL A 316 -16.21 26.55 71.00
CA VAL A 316 -16.23 26.83 72.45
C VAL A 316 -17.69 26.87 72.88
N PRO A 317 -18.14 25.98 73.79
CA PRO A 317 -19.51 26.04 74.29
C PRO A 317 -19.74 27.35 75.04
N ARG A 318 -20.78 28.12 74.68
CA ARG A 318 -21.18 29.33 75.38
C ARG A 318 -21.60 28.95 76.83
N ARG A 319 -20.79 29.39 77.82
CA ARG A 319 -21.19 29.36 79.22
C ARG A 319 -22.25 30.46 79.43
N THR A 320 -23.48 30.05 79.71
CA THR A 320 -24.51 30.93 80.27
C THR A 320 -24.17 31.23 81.73
N LEU A 321 -23.76 32.47 81.98
CA LEU A 321 -23.69 32.98 83.34
C LEU A 321 -25.12 33.04 83.85
N LYS A 322 -25.41 32.25 84.92
CA LYS A 322 -26.61 32.49 85.76
C LYS A 322 -26.28 33.69 86.61
N THR A 323 -27.01 34.77 86.43
CA THR A 323 -27.15 35.87 87.42
C THR A 323 -28.13 35.43 88.42
N ASP A 324 -27.73 35.43 89.72
CA ASP A 324 -28.60 35.36 90.90
C ASP A 324 -29.38 36.63 91.07
#